data_a0557ac4684a590af99ba30414d154fc
#
_entry.id   a0557ac4684a590af99ba30414d154fc
#
_cell.length_a   1.000
_cell.length_b   1.000
_cell.length_c   1.000
_cell.angle_alpha   90.00
_cell.angle_beta   90.00
_cell.angle_gamma   90.00
#
_symmetry.space_group_name_H-M   'P 1'
#
loop_
_entity.id
_entity.type
_entity.pdbx_description
1 polymer ?
#
loop_
_entity_poly.entity_id
_entity_poly.type
_entity_poly.pdbx_seq_one_letter_code
_entity_poly.pdbx_strand_id
1 'polypeptide(L)'
;MFKKILLLLCILLIAAGATLARADDTKDTSAAQILEQVPCEHWAYKEVKELGKKYSAEKKLPEGKTCPKSELCQCVLSILDKVMEKQEKEGGEAIPREDLDRIAALHEALKPELVKYEDYVLRRETIERILAKPEAAFEYKVGVNGFLRAAGVNNFKQRDLTYASGHSEGSFFYRVKPYAYWHPTDYLNIHLEGQGYGFAGGGEHSGKYSLYQGFVEGKIPEKDWLALKGGRQEFLYGSAFILGTNSFFDGLSFDAARLRVKPLEPLTIDLLGGRYATPFSMGLRGNLSGGYATYALSEGNTAEAYALRDTGSASHHIGEYLDIWGLRGTAKLEPVSLEFEPVYESGRILDPVNGVNDNINAYGGHIDAAVDATLAGYHNKFFLSYALGSGNKDAANGTKFDREFRNADNDTSLVGDMHVIGDLSGVKVVGHHASGLRIYTLGWGIDITKKLNFTATGHYFLSDAVEDRFSRHLGLETDYNLTYTISDNFSVILAYDRFFTGQFFRDASGSGKDINYGYVMFQFNFEKTKPKISKL
;
A
#
# COMPACT_ATOMS: atom_id res chain seq x y z
N MET A 1 13.47 20.31 -22.07
CA MET A 1 12.16 20.89 -21.76
C MET A 1 11.59 20.33 -20.46
N PHE A 2 11.52 19.02 -20.30
CA PHE A 2 10.99 18.33 -19.12
C PHE A 2 11.69 18.69 -17.77
N LYS A 3 13.03 18.74 -17.71
CA LYS A 3 13.78 19.20 -16.52
C LYS A 3 13.37 20.59 -16.03
N LYS A 4 13.02 21.50 -16.93
CA LYS A 4 12.56 22.86 -16.57
C LYS A 4 11.13 22.85 -16.04
N ILE A 5 10.27 21.98 -16.59
CA ILE A 5 8.87 21.80 -16.13
C ILE A 5 8.86 21.14 -14.76
N LEU A 6 9.69 20.11 -14.53
CA LEU A 6 9.81 19.42 -13.24
C LEU A 6 10.31 20.38 -12.14
N LEU A 7 11.33 21.20 -12.45
CA LEU A 7 11.84 22.20 -11.53
C LEU A 7 10.80 23.29 -11.22
N LEU A 8 10.01 23.70 -12.21
CA LEU A 8 8.94 24.69 -12.04
C LEU A 8 7.79 24.12 -11.17
N LEU A 9 7.44 22.84 -11.34
CA LEU A 9 6.44 22.15 -10.53
C LEU A 9 6.91 21.97 -9.08
N CYS A 10 8.17 21.60 -8.85
CA CYS A 10 8.75 21.54 -7.50
C CYS A 10 8.74 22.92 -6.81
N ILE A 11 9.06 23.99 -7.56
CA ILE A 11 9.01 25.36 -7.05
C ILE A 11 7.57 25.79 -6.77
N LEU A 12 6.61 25.41 -7.61
CA LEU A 12 5.18 25.69 -7.43
C LEU A 12 4.60 24.92 -6.21
N LEU A 13 5.00 23.67 -6.01
CA LEU A 13 4.60 22.88 -4.84
C LEU A 13 5.17 23.45 -3.53
N ILE A 14 6.43 23.88 -3.54
CA ILE A 14 7.07 24.56 -2.39
C ILE A 14 6.44 25.93 -2.14
N ALA A 15 6.13 26.69 -3.21
CA ALA A 15 5.47 27.99 -3.11
C ALA A 15 4.00 27.86 -2.66
N ALA A 16 3.29 26.81 -3.10
CA ALA A 16 1.92 26.52 -2.64
C ALA A 16 1.91 26.12 -1.16
N GLY A 17 2.86 25.30 -0.70
CA GLY A 17 3.02 24.97 0.71
C GLY A 17 3.34 26.21 1.58
N ALA A 18 4.19 27.11 1.09
CA ALA A 18 4.56 28.34 1.80
C ALA A 18 3.44 29.41 1.79
N THR A 19 2.58 29.44 0.77
CA THR A 19 1.41 30.34 0.69
C THR A 19 0.23 29.82 1.48
N LEU A 20 0.03 28.49 1.57
CA LEU A 20 -1.01 27.88 2.41
C LEU A 20 -0.73 28.07 3.90
N ALA A 21 0.54 28.01 4.34
CA ALA A 21 0.91 28.34 5.71
C ALA A 21 0.68 29.82 6.09
N ARG A 22 0.47 30.70 5.10
CA ARG A 22 0.21 32.12 5.31
C ARG A 22 -1.26 32.55 5.07
N ALA A 23 -2.07 31.67 4.46
CA ALA A 23 -3.48 31.97 4.16
C ALA A 23 -4.44 31.56 5.29
N ASP A 24 -3.97 30.81 6.30
CA ASP A 24 -4.81 30.34 7.40
C ASP A 24 -4.99 31.39 8.52
N ASP A 25 -4.32 32.54 8.43
CA ASP A 25 -4.40 33.58 9.45
C ASP A 25 -5.47 34.67 9.20
N THR A 26 -6.29 34.59 8.16
CA THR A 26 -7.23 35.68 7.85
C THR A 26 -8.66 35.33 7.44
N LYS A 27 -9.13 34.09 7.63
CA LYS A 27 -10.57 33.79 7.42
C LYS A 27 -11.01 32.66 8.32
N ASP A 28 -11.36 32.96 9.54
CA ASP A 28 -12.45 32.33 10.29
C ASP A 28 -12.61 32.88 11.71
N THR A 29 -12.57 34.18 11.87
CA THR A 29 -12.86 34.83 13.16
C THR A 29 -14.30 34.60 13.63
N SER A 30 -15.25 34.30 12.75
CA SER A 30 -16.65 34.05 13.15
C SER A 30 -16.94 32.60 13.55
N ALA A 31 -16.31 31.61 12.91
CA ALA A 31 -16.47 30.20 13.24
C ALA A 31 -15.62 29.80 14.46
N ALA A 32 -14.42 30.35 14.61
CA ALA A 32 -13.56 30.11 15.76
C ALA A 32 -14.16 30.68 17.08
N GLN A 33 -14.84 31.82 17.05
CA GLN A 33 -15.52 32.39 18.23
C GLN A 33 -16.75 31.57 18.68
N ILE A 34 -17.47 30.94 17.79
CA ILE A 34 -18.60 30.06 18.11
C ILE A 34 -18.12 28.74 18.77
N LEU A 35 -16.89 28.28 18.48
CA LEU A 35 -16.31 27.07 19.05
C LEU A 35 -15.62 27.28 20.41
N GLU A 36 -15.33 28.50 20.83
CA GLU A 36 -14.71 28.79 22.13
C GLU A 36 -15.65 28.66 23.32
N GLN A 37 -16.98 28.79 23.09
CA GLN A 37 -18.03 28.69 24.12
C GLN A 37 -18.97 27.52 23.78
N VAL A 38 -18.91 26.45 24.52
CA VAL A 38 -19.74 25.26 24.32
C VAL A 38 -21.06 25.41 25.13
N PRO A 39 -22.23 25.36 24.50
CA PRO A 39 -23.51 25.41 25.22
C PRO A 39 -23.68 24.22 26.18
N CYS A 40 -24.27 24.43 27.35
CA CYS A 40 -24.50 23.35 28.33
C CYS A 40 -25.47 22.26 27.82
N GLU A 41 -26.23 22.55 26.76
CA GLU A 41 -27.10 21.57 26.10
C GLU A 41 -26.36 20.73 25.07
N HIS A 42 -25.13 21.12 24.70
CA HIS A 42 -24.31 20.39 23.74
C HIS A 42 -23.95 19.00 24.28
N TRP A 43 -23.92 17.99 23.39
CA TRP A 43 -23.66 16.60 23.77
C TRP A 43 -22.35 16.45 24.55
N ALA A 44 -21.25 17.10 24.10
CA ALA A 44 -19.94 17.00 24.74
C ALA A 44 -19.97 17.52 26.20
N TYR A 45 -20.70 18.60 26.48
CA TYR A 45 -20.84 19.09 27.84
C TYR A 45 -21.56 18.10 28.75
N LYS A 46 -22.65 17.48 28.25
CA LYS A 46 -23.44 16.48 28.99
C LYS A 46 -22.58 15.23 29.27
N GLU A 47 -21.86 14.74 28.28
CA GLU A 47 -20.95 13.59 28.39
C GLU A 47 -19.85 13.85 29.44
N VAL A 48 -19.16 14.99 29.35
CA VAL A 48 -18.12 15.35 30.32
C VAL A 48 -18.68 15.47 31.73
N LYS A 49 -19.88 16.00 31.89
CA LYS A 49 -20.55 16.12 33.19
C LYS A 49 -20.87 14.76 33.82
N GLU A 50 -21.40 13.83 33.03
CA GLU A 50 -21.75 12.48 33.49
C GLU A 50 -20.49 11.65 33.79
N LEU A 51 -19.55 11.60 32.87
CA LEU A 51 -18.31 10.84 33.02
C LEU A 51 -17.42 11.41 34.13
N GLY A 52 -17.33 12.76 34.24
CA GLY A 52 -16.61 13.41 35.32
C GLY A 52 -17.19 13.06 36.71
N LYS A 53 -18.50 12.94 36.84
CA LYS A 53 -19.13 12.46 38.08
C LYS A 53 -18.86 10.97 38.32
N LYS A 54 -18.97 10.14 37.30
CA LYS A 54 -18.76 8.67 37.35
C LYS A 54 -17.33 8.31 37.75
N TYR A 55 -16.35 8.99 37.20
CA TYR A 55 -14.93 8.72 37.47
C TYR A 55 -14.32 9.63 38.55
N SER A 56 -15.14 10.43 39.22
CA SER A 56 -14.67 11.35 40.29
C SER A 56 -13.54 12.26 39.82
N ALA A 57 -13.67 12.80 38.59
CA ALA A 57 -12.69 13.71 38.04
C ALA A 57 -12.56 14.96 38.94
N GLU A 58 -11.32 15.40 39.20
CA GLU A 58 -11.04 16.48 40.14
C GLU A 58 -11.57 17.83 39.66
N LYS A 59 -11.55 18.05 38.35
CA LYS A 59 -12.01 19.28 37.73
C LYS A 59 -13.50 19.20 37.40
N LYS A 60 -14.26 20.17 37.94
CA LYS A 60 -15.71 20.29 37.70
C LYS A 60 -15.99 21.32 36.60
N LEU A 61 -17.00 21.05 35.78
CA LEU A 61 -17.49 22.00 34.80
C LEU A 61 -18.09 23.25 35.49
N PRO A 62 -17.85 24.45 34.91
CA PRO A 62 -18.48 25.68 35.43
C PRO A 62 -19.99 25.62 35.30
N GLU A 63 -20.69 26.17 36.31
CA GLU A 63 -22.12 26.33 36.27
C GLU A 63 -22.49 27.60 35.47
N GLY A 64 -23.11 27.43 34.31
CA GLY A 64 -23.49 28.55 33.43
C GLY A 64 -24.27 28.06 32.20
N LYS A 65 -24.62 28.99 31.31
CA LYS A 65 -25.28 28.66 30.03
C LYS A 65 -24.29 28.12 28.98
N THR A 66 -23.03 28.46 29.12
CA THR A 66 -21.95 28.04 28.23
C THR A 66 -20.68 27.72 29.04
N CYS A 67 -19.83 26.86 28.52
CA CYS A 67 -18.53 26.49 29.08
C CYS A 67 -17.42 26.80 28.05
N PRO A 68 -16.33 27.47 28.47
CA PRO A 68 -15.18 27.63 27.60
C PRO A 68 -14.65 26.27 27.13
N LYS A 69 -14.29 26.16 25.87
CA LYS A 69 -13.76 24.92 25.30
C LYS A 69 -12.51 24.45 26.03
N SER A 70 -11.66 25.39 26.47
CA SER A 70 -10.45 25.11 27.27
C SER A 70 -10.77 24.44 28.61
N GLU A 71 -11.84 24.87 29.31
CA GLU A 71 -12.25 24.23 30.56
C GLU A 71 -12.85 22.86 30.33
N LEU A 72 -13.61 22.68 29.24
CA LEU A 72 -14.12 21.37 28.83
C LEU A 72 -12.95 20.40 28.57
N CYS A 73 -11.89 20.83 27.86
CA CYS A 73 -10.68 20.05 27.62
C CYS A 73 -9.98 19.66 28.92
N GLN A 74 -9.84 20.58 29.87
CA GLN A 74 -9.22 20.29 31.16
C GLN A 74 -10.06 19.26 31.98
N CYS A 75 -11.38 19.29 31.88
CA CYS A 75 -12.23 18.25 32.49
C CYS A 75 -12.05 16.89 31.80
N VAL A 76 -11.92 16.86 30.46
CA VAL A 76 -11.63 15.63 29.71
C VAL A 76 -10.27 15.07 30.11
N LEU A 77 -9.22 15.88 30.24
CA LEU A 77 -7.92 15.45 30.73
C LEU A 77 -8.01 14.84 32.13
N SER A 78 -8.75 15.46 33.04
CA SER A 78 -8.97 14.92 34.38
C SER A 78 -9.73 13.58 34.38
N ILE A 79 -10.65 13.38 33.43
CA ILE A 79 -11.33 12.08 33.24
C ILE A 79 -10.33 11.04 32.72
N LEU A 80 -9.53 11.39 31.71
CA LEU A 80 -8.51 10.52 31.14
C LEU A 80 -7.49 10.09 32.19
N ASP A 81 -7.04 10.98 33.07
CA ASP A 81 -6.12 10.67 34.17
C ASP A 81 -6.73 9.63 35.11
N LYS A 82 -7.99 9.77 35.49
CA LYS A 82 -8.68 8.82 36.36
C LYS A 82 -8.91 7.45 35.69
N VAL A 83 -9.19 7.46 34.40
CA VAL A 83 -9.32 6.24 33.58
C VAL A 83 -7.99 5.50 33.51
N MET A 84 -6.89 6.22 33.23
CA MET A 84 -5.54 5.64 33.19
C MET A 84 -5.14 5.08 34.58
N GLU A 85 -5.31 5.84 35.65
CA GLU A 85 -5.02 5.40 37.02
C GLU A 85 -5.79 4.13 37.39
N LYS A 86 -7.07 4.05 36.99
CA LYS A 86 -7.91 2.88 37.26
C LYS A 86 -7.47 1.66 36.45
N GLN A 87 -7.12 1.84 35.18
CA GLN A 87 -6.62 0.73 34.35
C GLN A 87 -5.27 0.20 34.83
N GLU A 88 -4.37 1.08 35.29
CA GLU A 88 -3.09 0.65 35.88
C GLU A 88 -3.26 -0.16 37.16
N LYS A 89 -4.24 0.20 38.00
CA LYS A 89 -4.47 -0.47 39.29
C LYS A 89 -5.26 -1.78 39.19
N GLU A 90 -6.25 -1.85 38.32
CA GLU A 90 -7.25 -2.92 38.29
C GLU A 90 -7.14 -3.82 37.02
N GLY A 91 -6.31 -3.43 36.04
CA GLY A 91 -6.14 -4.15 34.79
C GLY A 91 -7.14 -3.74 33.68
N GLY A 92 -6.96 -4.31 32.48
CA GLY A 92 -7.64 -3.83 31.25
C GLY A 92 -9.18 -3.93 31.20
N GLU A 93 -9.85 -4.60 32.12
CA GLU A 93 -11.32 -4.71 32.18
C GLU A 93 -11.98 -3.76 33.19
N ALA A 94 -11.22 -2.91 33.85
CA ALA A 94 -11.68 -2.02 34.93
C ALA A 94 -12.66 -0.92 34.48
N ILE A 95 -12.67 -0.58 33.18
CA ILE A 95 -13.52 0.46 32.59
C ILE A 95 -14.50 -0.17 31.60
N PRO A 96 -15.83 0.04 31.78
CA PRO A 96 -16.83 -0.43 30.83
C PRO A 96 -16.55 0.09 29.41
N ARG A 97 -16.67 -0.75 28.40
CA ARG A 97 -16.40 -0.40 27.01
C ARG A 97 -17.25 0.75 26.51
N GLU A 98 -18.51 0.80 26.92
CA GLU A 98 -19.41 1.91 26.59
C GLU A 98 -18.86 3.27 27.03
N ASP A 99 -18.23 3.32 28.22
CA ASP A 99 -17.61 4.55 28.71
C ASP A 99 -16.35 4.91 27.92
N LEU A 100 -15.52 3.91 27.55
CA LEU A 100 -14.35 4.15 26.70
C LEU A 100 -14.76 4.68 25.33
N ASP A 101 -15.84 4.18 24.74
CA ASP A 101 -16.36 4.67 23.46
C ASP A 101 -16.88 6.12 23.56
N ARG A 102 -17.54 6.48 24.67
CA ARG A 102 -17.97 7.86 24.97
C ARG A 102 -16.77 8.79 25.17
N ILE A 103 -15.75 8.35 25.90
CA ILE A 103 -14.52 9.12 26.13
C ILE A 103 -13.75 9.27 24.81
N ALA A 104 -13.67 8.23 23.97
CA ALA A 104 -13.05 8.30 22.66
C ALA A 104 -13.74 9.30 21.73
N ALA A 105 -15.06 9.36 21.75
CA ALA A 105 -15.80 10.37 20.98
C ALA A 105 -15.51 11.81 21.45
N LEU A 106 -15.42 12.03 22.77
CA LEU A 106 -15.00 13.33 23.33
C LEU A 106 -13.57 13.68 22.97
N HIS A 107 -12.66 12.71 23.09
CA HIS A 107 -11.25 12.87 22.74
C HIS A 107 -11.09 13.28 21.26
N GLU A 108 -11.74 12.57 20.33
CA GLU A 108 -11.67 12.88 18.91
C GLU A 108 -12.21 14.28 18.59
N ALA A 109 -13.37 14.64 19.17
CA ALA A 109 -13.97 15.95 18.97
C ALA A 109 -13.14 17.13 19.52
N LEU A 110 -12.34 16.89 20.57
CA LEU A 110 -11.53 17.90 21.25
C LEU A 110 -10.03 17.78 20.95
N LYS A 111 -9.59 16.80 20.18
CA LYS A 111 -8.18 16.52 19.86
C LYS A 111 -7.39 17.77 19.40
N PRO A 112 -7.92 18.64 18.50
CA PRO A 112 -7.22 19.86 18.09
C PRO A 112 -6.91 20.84 19.23
N GLU A 113 -7.73 20.81 20.30
CA GLU A 113 -7.49 21.62 21.48
C GLU A 113 -6.61 20.91 22.52
N LEU A 114 -6.80 19.59 22.67
CA LEU A 114 -6.04 18.77 23.62
C LEU A 114 -4.54 18.79 23.34
N VAL A 115 -4.12 18.84 22.07
CA VAL A 115 -2.70 18.93 21.67
C VAL A 115 -1.99 20.20 22.15
N LYS A 116 -2.71 21.22 22.62
CA LYS A 116 -2.16 22.44 23.21
C LYS A 116 -1.70 22.26 24.67
N TYR A 117 -2.05 21.14 25.28
CA TYR A 117 -1.70 20.82 26.68
C TYR A 117 -0.49 19.89 26.72
N GLU A 118 0.58 20.32 27.36
CA GLU A 118 1.84 19.55 27.47
C GLU A 118 1.63 18.16 28.10
N ASP A 119 0.82 18.10 29.17
CA ASP A 119 0.48 16.84 29.84
C ASP A 119 -0.25 15.83 28.92
N TYR A 120 -1.06 16.33 27.99
CA TYR A 120 -1.69 15.49 26.98
C TYR A 120 -0.66 14.98 25.97
N VAL A 121 0.20 15.86 25.46
CA VAL A 121 1.21 15.51 24.45
C VAL A 121 2.15 14.42 24.98
N LEU A 122 2.57 14.51 26.22
CA LEU A 122 3.45 13.53 26.88
C LEU A 122 2.78 12.14 27.05
N ARG A 123 1.45 12.09 27.15
CA ARG A 123 0.70 10.85 27.40
C ARG A 123 -0.18 10.41 26.23
N ARG A 124 -0.11 11.11 25.11
CA ARG A 124 -0.98 10.92 23.94
C ARG A 124 -1.03 9.47 23.49
N GLU A 125 0.11 8.82 23.31
CA GLU A 125 0.19 7.42 22.86
C GLU A 125 -0.52 6.46 23.82
N THR A 126 -0.35 6.67 25.13
CA THR A 126 -1.03 5.86 26.14
C THR A 126 -2.52 6.08 26.11
N ILE A 127 -2.98 7.32 25.98
CA ILE A 127 -4.40 7.69 25.88
C ILE A 127 -5.01 7.06 24.62
N GLU A 128 -4.40 7.26 23.48
CA GLU A 128 -4.87 6.70 22.19
C GLU A 128 -4.91 5.16 22.22
N ARG A 129 -3.93 4.51 22.84
CA ARG A 129 -3.93 3.04 23.03
C ARG A 129 -5.07 2.55 23.93
N ILE A 130 -5.38 3.27 25.01
CA ILE A 130 -6.49 2.93 25.93
C ILE A 130 -7.85 3.15 25.25
N LEU A 131 -7.98 4.23 24.49
CA LEU A 131 -9.21 4.58 23.78
C LEU A 131 -9.37 3.82 22.47
N ALA A 132 -8.29 3.27 21.91
CA ALA A 132 -8.37 2.48 20.69
C ALA A 132 -9.44 1.39 20.87
N LYS A 133 -10.37 1.33 19.90
CA LYS A 133 -11.24 0.16 19.82
C LYS A 133 -10.31 -1.01 19.59
N PRO A 134 -10.25 -2.02 20.49
CA PRO A 134 -9.67 -3.27 20.08
C PRO A 134 -10.40 -3.65 18.79
N GLU A 135 -9.69 -4.04 17.74
CA GLU A 135 -10.33 -4.72 16.63
C GLU A 135 -11.24 -5.75 17.26
N ALA A 136 -12.56 -5.63 17.02
CA ALA A 136 -13.55 -6.38 17.75
C ALA A 136 -13.16 -7.85 17.68
N ALA A 137 -12.70 -8.42 18.81
CA ALA A 137 -12.21 -9.78 18.85
C ALA A 137 -13.31 -10.66 18.26
N PHE A 138 -13.10 -11.22 17.09
CA PHE A 138 -14.08 -12.04 16.42
C PHE A 138 -13.75 -13.53 16.59
N GLU A 139 -14.76 -14.36 16.76
CA GLU A 139 -14.60 -15.80 16.79
C GLU A 139 -14.32 -16.35 15.38
N TYR A 140 -15.06 -15.84 14.39
CA TYR A 140 -14.80 -16.11 12.98
C TYR A 140 -15.25 -14.95 12.09
N LYS A 141 -14.61 -14.88 10.93
CA LYS A 141 -14.89 -13.94 9.87
C LYS A 141 -14.95 -14.71 8.57
N VAL A 142 -16.01 -14.57 7.79
CA VAL A 142 -16.13 -15.15 6.47
C VAL A 142 -16.46 -14.07 5.46
N GLY A 143 -15.90 -14.18 4.27
CA GLY A 143 -16.11 -13.16 3.28
C GLY A 143 -15.75 -13.61 1.89
N VAL A 144 -15.98 -12.71 0.95
CA VAL A 144 -15.57 -12.84 -0.44
C VAL A 144 -15.18 -11.46 -0.97
N ASN A 145 -13.99 -11.36 -1.52
CA ASN A 145 -13.54 -10.17 -2.24
C ASN A 145 -13.23 -10.53 -3.70
N GLY A 146 -13.22 -9.51 -4.54
CA GLY A 146 -12.87 -9.73 -5.93
C GLY A 146 -13.26 -8.56 -6.82
N PHE A 147 -13.10 -8.80 -8.11
CA PHE A 147 -13.51 -7.86 -9.14
C PHE A 147 -14.00 -8.56 -10.42
N LEU A 148 -14.77 -7.81 -11.19
CA LEU A 148 -15.18 -8.12 -12.56
C LEU A 148 -14.77 -6.95 -13.43
N ARG A 149 -13.99 -7.16 -14.50
CA ARG A 149 -13.46 -6.09 -15.35
C ARG A 149 -13.74 -6.41 -16.82
N ALA A 150 -14.46 -5.54 -17.49
CA ALA A 150 -14.61 -5.53 -18.94
C ALA A 150 -13.69 -4.46 -19.51
N ALA A 151 -12.87 -4.80 -20.49
CA ALA A 151 -11.86 -3.92 -21.03
C ALA A 151 -11.81 -3.98 -22.56
N GLY A 152 -11.32 -2.91 -23.16
CA GLY A 152 -11.00 -2.83 -24.58
C GLY A 152 -9.62 -2.21 -24.80
N VAL A 153 -8.84 -2.75 -25.73
CA VAL A 153 -7.49 -2.29 -26.03
C VAL A 153 -7.24 -2.23 -27.54
N ASN A 154 -6.44 -1.25 -27.96
CA ASN A 154 -5.96 -1.13 -29.33
C ASN A 154 -4.44 -1.16 -29.36
N ASN A 155 -3.86 -1.78 -30.41
CA ASN A 155 -2.43 -1.91 -30.67
C ASN A 155 -1.65 -2.70 -29.60
N PHE A 156 -2.35 -3.53 -28.80
CA PHE A 156 -1.77 -4.33 -27.74
C PHE A 156 -2.55 -5.63 -27.55
N LYS A 157 -1.88 -6.70 -27.22
CA LYS A 157 -2.45 -7.98 -26.79
C LYS A 157 -2.39 -8.05 -25.27
N GLN A 158 -3.53 -7.92 -24.64
CA GLN A 158 -3.61 -7.78 -23.19
C GLN A 158 -3.22 -9.06 -22.45
N ARG A 159 -3.50 -10.23 -23.01
CA ARG A 159 -3.14 -11.49 -22.37
C ARG A 159 -1.63 -11.74 -22.36
N ASP A 160 -0.97 -11.46 -23.47
CA ASP A 160 0.46 -11.72 -23.65
C ASP A 160 1.31 -10.53 -23.24
N LEU A 161 0.68 -9.42 -22.84
CA LEU A 161 1.31 -8.13 -22.52
C LEU A 161 2.29 -7.70 -23.63
N THR A 162 1.86 -7.80 -24.91
CA THR A 162 2.72 -7.52 -26.06
C THR A 162 2.17 -6.45 -26.96
N TYR A 163 3.06 -5.56 -27.43
CA TYR A 163 2.74 -4.57 -28.47
C TYR A 163 2.40 -5.25 -29.79
N ALA A 164 1.24 -4.92 -30.38
CA ALA A 164 0.75 -5.50 -31.61
C ALA A 164 0.03 -4.45 -32.46
N SER A 165 0.78 -3.72 -33.30
CA SER A 165 0.24 -2.64 -34.13
C SER A 165 -0.92 -3.11 -35.00
N GLY A 166 -2.05 -2.41 -34.93
CA GLY A 166 -3.27 -2.72 -35.69
C GLY A 166 -4.16 -3.79 -35.04
N HIS A 167 -3.74 -4.41 -33.95
CA HIS A 167 -4.57 -5.31 -33.18
C HIS A 167 -5.59 -4.53 -32.33
N SER A 168 -6.79 -5.07 -32.17
CA SER A 168 -7.81 -4.55 -31.27
C SER A 168 -8.58 -5.70 -30.68
N GLU A 169 -8.77 -5.70 -29.36
CA GLU A 169 -9.53 -6.74 -28.69
C GLU A 169 -10.35 -6.20 -27.53
N GLY A 170 -11.45 -6.90 -27.24
CA GLY A 170 -12.19 -6.79 -25.98
C GLY A 170 -11.89 -7.96 -25.09
N SER A 171 -11.84 -7.75 -23.79
CA SER A 171 -11.54 -8.75 -22.80
C SER A 171 -12.43 -8.62 -21.57
N PHE A 172 -12.55 -9.73 -20.87
CA PHE A 172 -13.23 -9.80 -19.59
C PHE A 172 -12.34 -10.56 -18.60
N PHE A 173 -12.03 -9.92 -17.46
CA PHE A 173 -11.28 -10.51 -16.36
C PHE A 173 -12.18 -10.64 -15.15
N TYR A 174 -11.97 -11.69 -14.39
CA TYR A 174 -12.55 -11.78 -13.07
C TYR A 174 -11.57 -12.41 -12.09
N ARG A 175 -11.68 -12.00 -10.84
CA ARG A 175 -11.05 -12.65 -9.70
C ARG A 175 -12.00 -12.65 -8.54
N VAL A 176 -12.17 -13.82 -7.91
CA VAL A 176 -13.04 -14.00 -6.73
C VAL A 176 -12.26 -14.78 -5.70
N LYS A 177 -12.13 -14.23 -4.51
CA LYS A 177 -11.41 -14.81 -3.37
C LYS A 177 -12.37 -14.98 -2.18
N PRO A 178 -13.03 -16.16 -2.02
CA PRO A 178 -13.73 -16.49 -0.79
C PRO A 178 -12.73 -16.81 0.32
N TYR A 179 -12.97 -16.32 1.53
CA TYR A 179 -12.08 -16.52 2.67
C TYR A 179 -12.82 -16.78 3.97
N ALA A 180 -12.12 -17.42 4.91
CA ALA A 180 -12.52 -17.62 6.27
C ALA A 180 -11.35 -17.43 7.23
N TYR A 181 -11.54 -16.61 8.26
CA TYR A 181 -10.67 -16.50 9.43
C TYR A 181 -11.39 -17.12 10.62
N TRP A 182 -10.66 -17.87 11.42
CA TRP A 182 -11.12 -18.44 12.66
C TRP A 182 -10.09 -18.20 13.77
N HIS A 183 -10.54 -17.67 14.91
CA HIS A 183 -9.75 -17.39 16.10
C HIS A 183 -10.25 -18.23 17.27
N PRO A 184 -9.87 -19.53 17.33
CA PRO A 184 -10.33 -20.40 18.42
C PRO A 184 -9.85 -19.93 19.79
N THR A 185 -8.72 -19.25 19.84
CA THR A 185 -8.15 -18.64 21.06
C THR A 185 -7.51 -17.29 20.72
N ASP A 186 -7.08 -16.52 21.71
CA ASP A 186 -6.44 -15.22 21.50
C ASP A 186 -5.02 -15.33 20.92
N TYR A 187 -4.47 -16.53 20.96
CA TYR A 187 -3.10 -16.82 20.49
C TYR A 187 -3.06 -17.78 19.30
N LEU A 188 -4.20 -18.14 18.72
CA LEU A 188 -4.25 -19.04 17.56
C LEU A 188 -5.19 -18.49 16.49
N ASN A 189 -4.65 -18.28 15.30
CA ASN A 189 -5.37 -17.82 14.11
C ASN A 189 -5.29 -18.88 13.02
N ILE A 190 -6.40 -19.17 12.37
CA ILE A 190 -6.50 -20.06 11.22
C ILE A 190 -7.12 -19.29 10.07
N HIS A 191 -6.52 -19.36 8.90
CA HIS A 191 -6.99 -18.69 7.69
C HIS A 191 -7.06 -19.66 6.53
N LEU A 192 -8.16 -19.58 5.78
CA LEU A 192 -8.34 -20.27 4.50
C LEU A 192 -8.86 -19.28 3.47
N GLU A 193 -8.26 -19.26 2.29
CA GLU A 193 -8.68 -18.43 1.16
C GLU A 193 -8.54 -19.20 -0.14
N GLY A 194 -9.64 -19.30 -0.87
CA GLY A 194 -9.66 -19.80 -2.24
C GLY A 194 -9.45 -18.66 -3.23
N GLN A 195 -9.05 -18.97 -4.45
CA GLN A 195 -9.02 -18.02 -5.55
C GLN A 195 -9.59 -18.65 -6.82
N GLY A 196 -10.57 -17.98 -7.42
CA GLY A 196 -10.99 -18.19 -8.80
C GLY A 196 -10.54 -16.98 -9.62
N TYR A 197 -9.80 -17.22 -10.71
CA TYR A 197 -9.33 -16.22 -11.63
C TYR A 197 -9.60 -16.65 -13.07
N GLY A 198 -10.00 -15.74 -13.92
CA GLY A 198 -10.25 -16.07 -15.31
C GLY A 198 -10.17 -14.88 -16.25
N PHE A 199 -9.89 -15.21 -17.49
CA PHE A 199 -9.79 -14.30 -18.62
C PHE A 199 -10.62 -14.84 -19.79
N ALA A 200 -11.36 -13.98 -20.44
CA ALA A 200 -12.02 -14.23 -21.72
C ALA A 200 -11.77 -13.06 -22.65
N GLY A 201 -11.24 -13.31 -23.84
CA GLY A 201 -10.94 -12.26 -24.82
C GLY A 201 -10.08 -12.80 -25.95
N GLY A 202 -10.04 -12.12 -27.09
CA GLY A 202 -9.27 -12.53 -28.26
C GLY A 202 -9.62 -13.92 -28.81
N GLY A 203 -10.83 -14.44 -28.53
CA GLY A 203 -11.24 -15.80 -28.92
C GLY A 203 -10.80 -16.90 -27.96
N GLU A 204 -10.18 -16.56 -26.84
CA GLU A 204 -9.68 -17.51 -25.85
C GLU A 204 -10.37 -17.37 -24.48
N HIS A 205 -10.47 -18.48 -23.77
CA HIS A 205 -10.98 -18.54 -22.41
C HIS A 205 -9.99 -19.28 -21.53
N SER A 206 -9.69 -18.73 -20.38
CA SER A 206 -8.93 -19.42 -19.34
C SER A 206 -9.54 -19.15 -17.98
N GLY A 207 -9.55 -20.15 -17.13
CA GLY A 207 -9.99 -19.99 -15.73
C GLY A 207 -9.31 -21.04 -14.88
N LYS A 208 -8.94 -20.63 -13.68
CA LYS A 208 -8.27 -21.49 -12.72
C LYS A 208 -8.85 -21.25 -11.33
N TYR A 209 -8.90 -22.31 -10.54
CA TYR A 209 -9.36 -22.30 -9.16
C TYR A 209 -8.32 -23.00 -8.29
N SER A 210 -7.98 -22.42 -7.15
CA SER A 210 -6.97 -22.98 -6.26
C SER A 210 -7.18 -22.55 -4.82
N LEU A 211 -6.55 -23.29 -3.89
CA LEU A 211 -6.29 -22.77 -2.55
C LEU A 211 -5.20 -21.72 -2.68
N TYR A 212 -5.55 -20.47 -2.37
CA TYR A 212 -4.63 -19.34 -2.48
C TYR A 212 -3.84 -19.11 -1.18
N GLN A 213 -4.53 -19.12 -0.05
CA GLN A 213 -3.92 -19.11 1.27
C GLN A 213 -4.53 -20.19 2.17
N GLY A 214 -3.72 -20.77 3.04
CA GLY A 214 -4.14 -21.72 4.06
C GLY A 214 -3.06 -21.87 5.11
N PHE A 215 -3.21 -21.14 6.23
CA PHE A 215 -2.17 -21.11 7.26
C PHE A 215 -2.73 -21.13 8.67
N VAL A 216 -1.86 -21.49 9.59
CA VAL A 216 -2.06 -21.36 11.03
C VAL A 216 -1.00 -20.41 11.56
N GLU A 217 -1.40 -19.44 12.39
CA GLU A 217 -0.49 -18.56 13.11
C GLU A 217 -0.70 -18.71 14.62
N GLY A 218 0.38 -19.03 15.32
CA GLY A 218 0.41 -19.14 16.76
C GLY A 218 1.27 -18.05 17.39
N LYS A 219 0.81 -17.51 18.54
CA LYS A 219 1.56 -16.58 19.39
C LYS A 219 1.81 -17.22 20.75
N ILE A 220 2.85 -16.80 21.46
CA ILE A 220 3.04 -17.24 22.85
C ILE A 220 2.00 -16.51 23.71
N PRO A 221 1.18 -17.21 24.53
CA PRO A 221 0.25 -16.58 25.45
C PRO A 221 0.96 -15.54 26.33
N GLU A 222 0.31 -14.39 26.51
CA GLU A 222 0.82 -13.26 27.33
C GLU A 222 2.17 -12.65 26.86
N LYS A 223 2.68 -13.08 25.68
CA LYS A 223 3.97 -12.61 25.15
C LYS A 223 3.85 -12.31 23.66
N ASP A 224 3.62 -11.06 23.32
CA ASP A 224 3.47 -10.62 21.91
C ASP A 224 4.80 -10.55 21.13
N TRP A 225 5.91 -10.87 21.79
CA TRP A 225 7.23 -10.74 21.19
C TRP A 225 7.59 -11.87 20.21
N LEU A 226 6.82 -12.97 20.19
CA LEU A 226 7.09 -14.11 19.30
C LEU A 226 5.80 -14.67 18.70
N ALA A 227 5.78 -14.78 17.34
CA ALA A 227 4.72 -15.44 16.60
C ALA A 227 5.29 -16.34 15.51
N LEU A 228 4.68 -17.51 15.30
CA LEU A 228 5.03 -18.43 14.23
C LEU A 228 3.81 -18.63 13.31
N LYS A 229 3.99 -18.43 12.00
CA LYS A 229 2.99 -18.64 10.97
C LYS A 229 3.48 -19.72 10.01
N GLY A 230 2.69 -20.76 9.80
CA GLY A 230 3.03 -21.86 8.92
C GLY A 230 1.88 -22.22 7.98
N GLY A 231 2.21 -22.53 6.74
CA GLY A 231 1.25 -22.90 5.71
C GLY A 231 1.36 -22.04 4.47
N ARG A 232 0.36 -22.13 3.58
CA ARG A 232 0.30 -21.30 2.37
C ARG A 232 -0.10 -19.89 2.71
N GLN A 233 0.76 -18.92 2.40
CA GLN A 233 0.61 -17.52 2.80
C GLN A 233 1.20 -16.55 1.79
N GLU A 234 0.70 -15.33 1.79
CA GLU A 234 1.34 -14.20 1.11
C GLU A 234 2.48 -13.62 1.96
N PHE A 235 3.47 -13.07 1.28
CA PHE A 235 4.46 -12.17 1.87
C PHE A 235 4.28 -10.78 1.24
N LEU A 236 3.90 -9.82 2.06
CA LEU A 236 3.74 -8.42 1.68
C LEU A 236 4.58 -7.57 2.62
N TYR A 237 5.60 -6.92 2.08
CA TYR A 237 6.52 -6.09 2.84
C TYR A 237 6.74 -4.74 2.17
N GLY A 238 6.90 -3.70 2.99
CA GLY A 238 7.09 -2.34 2.52
C GLY A 238 5.96 -1.85 1.62
N SER A 239 6.31 -1.26 0.51
CA SER A 239 5.40 -0.84 -0.57
C SER A 239 5.08 -1.96 -1.58
N ALA A 240 5.43 -3.20 -1.29
CA ALA A 240 5.37 -4.32 -2.23
C ALA A 240 6.32 -4.15 -3.45
N PHE A 241 7.40 -3.40 -3.28
CA PHE A 241 8.34 -3.15 -4.37
C PHE A 241 9.15 -4.40 -4.75
N ILE A 242 9.64 -5.15 -3.77
CA ILE A 242 10.39 -6.40 -4.00
C ILE A 242 9.53 -7.63 -3.71
N LEU A 243 8.74 -7.59 -2.65
CA LEU A 243 7.95 -8.72 -2.21
C LEU A 243 6.52 -8.30 -1.95
N GLY A 244 5.68 -8.50 -2.95
CA GLY A 244 4.26 -8.17 -2.95
C GLY A 244 3.39 -9.39 -3.25
N THR A 245 2.10 -9.17 -3.33
CA THR A 245 1.11 -10.21 -3.56
C THR A 245 0.80 -10.43 -5.03
N ASN A 246 1.23 -9.53 -5.91
CA ASN A 246 0.84 -9.48 -7.32
C ASN A 246 -0.67 -9.67 -7.51
N SER A 247 -1.43 -8.91 -6.74
CA SER A 247 -2.82 -9.25 -6.42
C SER A 247 -3.81 -8.96 -7.54
N PHE A 248 -3.42 -8.24 -8.58
CA PHE A 248 -4.33 -7.90 -9.67
C PHE A 248 -4.71 -9.13 -10.50
N PHE A 249 -3.73 -9.96 -10.87
CA PHE A 249 -4.00 -11.14 -11.72
C PHE A 249 -4.23 -12.40 -10.86
N ASP A 250 -3.25 -13.25 -10.78
CA ASP A 250 -3.33 -14.57 -10.16
C ASP A 250 -2.76 -14.62 -8.74
N GLY A 251 -2.16 -13.50 -8.29
CA GLY A 251 -1.60 -13.38 -6.95
C GLY A 251 -0.32 -14.20 -6.76
N LEU A 252 0.37 -13.95 -5.66
CA LEU A 252 1.59 -14.64 -5.29
C LEU A 252 1.49 -15.17 -3.87
N SER A 253 1.64 -16.48 -3.69
CA SER A 253 1.63 -17.15 -2.39
C SER A 253 2.77 -18.15 -2.26
N PHE A 254 3.10 -18.51 -1.01
CA PHE A 254 4.22 -19.38 -0.65
C PHE A 254 3.79 -20.47 0.32
N ASP A 255 4.17 -21.70 0.09
CA ASP A 255 4.12 -22.76 1.09
C ASP A 255 5.33 -22.56 2.02
N ALA A 256 5.11 -21.92 3.18
CA ALA A 256 6.18 -21.30 3.94
C ALA A 256 5.97 -21.29 5.46
N ALA A 257 7.05 -20.99 6.16
CA ALA A 257 7.02 -20.59 7.56
C ALA A 257 7.55 -19.15 7.72
N ARG A 258 6.96 -18.40 8.64
CA ARG A 258 7.42 -17.08 9.07
C ARG A 258 7.51 -17.05 10.59
N LEU A 259 8.68 -16.74 11.12
CA LEU A 259 8.90 -16.46 12.52
C LEU A 259 9.02 -14.96 12.72
N ARG A 260 8.10 -14.37 13.46
CA ARG A 260 8.11 -12.96 13.86
C ARG A 260 8.65 -12.83 15.27
N VAL A 261 9.66 -11.97 15.44
CA VAL A 261 10.27 -11.64 16.72
C VAL A 261 10.19 -10.13 16.93
N LYS A 262 9.73 -9.69 18.09
CA LYS A 262 9.73 -8.29 18.53
C LYS A 262 10.65 -8.14 19.75
N PRO A 263 11.94 -7.98 19.56
CA PRO A 263 12.89 -7.89 20.68
C PRO A 263 12.73 -6.60 21.49
N LEU A 264 12.20 -5.55 20.87
CA LEU A 264 11.87 -4.24 21.43
C LEU A 264 10.55 -3.77 20.83
N GLU A 265 9.78 -2.94 21.53
CA GLU A 265 8.51 -2.40 21.04
C GLU A 265 8.60 -1.81 19.60
N PRO A 266 9.58 -0.95 19.25
CA PRO A 266 9.64 -0.39 17.91
C PRO A 266 10.23 -1.33 16.85
N LEU A 267 10.83 -2.47 17.23
CA LEU A 267 11.54 -3.36 16.29
C LEU A 267 10.78 -4.66 16.08
N THR A 268 10.42 -4.92 14.84
CA THR A 268 9.87 -6.21 14.37
C THR A 268 10.86 -6.85 13.41
N ILE A 269 11.18 -8.12 13.60
CA ILE A 269 12.02 -8.92 12.71
C ILE A 269 11.22 -10.14 12.26
N ASP A 270 11.02 -10.29 10.97
CA ASP A 270 10.43 -11.47 10.34
C ASP A 270 11.54 -12.30 9.70
N LEU A 271 11.67 -13.55 10.10
CA LEU A 271 12.46 -14.57 9.41
C LEU A 271 11.50 -15.43 8.60
N LEU A 272 11.75 -15.59 7.34
CA LEU A 272 10.86 -16.27 6.42
C LEU A 272 11.60 -17.31 5.58
N GLY A 273 10.91 -18.37 5.23
CA GLY A 273 11.43 -19.38 4.34
C GLY A 273 10.32 -20.27 3.81
N GLY A 274 10.32 -20.49 2.50
CA GLY A 274 9.31 -21.28 1.86
C GLY A 274 9.52 -21.46 0.37
N ARG A 275 8.58 -22.16 -0.25
CA ARG A 275 8.55 -22.43 -1.68
C ARG A 275 7.42 -21.63 -2.32
N TYR A 276 7.66 -21.12 -3.52
CA TYR A 276 6.60 -20.53 -4.34
C TYR A 276 5.49 -21.57 -4.59
N ALA A 277 4.27 -21.21 -4.21
CA ALA A 277 3.10 -22.09 -4.27
C ALA A 277 2.07 -21.67 -5.31
N THR A 278 2.27 -20.53 -5.95
CA THR A 278 1.30 -19.95 -6.87
C THR A 278 1.13 -20.82 -8.10
N PRO A 279 -0.04 -21.41 -8.34
CA PRO A 279 -0.27 -22.32 -9.48
C PRO A 279 -0.22 -21.61 -10.83
N PHE A 280 -0.16 -20.29 -10.82
CA PHE A 280 -0.17 -19.42 -11.99
C PHE A 280 1.19 -18.78 -12.26
N SER A 281 2.16 -18.99 -11.38
CA SER A 281 3.49 -18.44 -11.55
C SER A 281 4.08 -18.92 -12.87
N MET A 282 4.42 -18.00 -13.73
CA MET A 282 5.18 -18.28 -14.96
C MET A 282 6.66 -18.48 -14.68
N GLY A 283 7.06 -18.47 -13.40
CA GLY A 283 8.45 -18.39 -13.01
C GLY A 283 9.13 -19.72 -12.73
N LEU A 284 10.38 -19.71 -12.93
CA LEU A 284 11.43 -20.69 -12.59
C LEU A 284 11.81 -20.64 -11.10
N ARG A 285 10.89 -20.18 -10.23
CA ARG A 285 11.17 -19.87 -8.84
C ARG A 285 11.10 -21.12 -7.99
N GLY A 286 12.12 -21.31 -7.19
CA GLY A 286 12.21 -22.45 -6.29
C GLY A 286 11.80 -22.09 -4.88
N ASN A 287 12.70 -21.50 -4.12
CA ASN A 287 12.48 -21.19 -2.72
C ASN A 287 12.89 -19.73 -2.44
N LEU A 288 12.13 -19.10 -1.56
CA LEU A 288 12.47 -17.79 -0.99
C LEU A 288 12.82 -17.99 0.48
N SER A 289 13.89 -17.34 0.95
CA SER A 289 14.27 -17.31 2.36
C SER A 289 14.93 -15.99 2.70
N GLY A 290 14.92 -15.60 3.95
CA GLY A 290 15.60 -14.41 4.40
C GLY A 290 14.99 -13.77 5.64
N GLY A 291 15.28 -12.50 5.83
CA GLY A 291 14.80 -11.71 6.93
C GLY A 291 14.40 -10.30 6.52
N TYR A 292 13.40 -9.78 7.19
CA TYR A 292 12.89 -8.42 7.04
C TYR A 292 12.77 -7.78 8.43
N ALA A 293 13.43 -6.65 8.63
CA ALA A 293 13.40 -5.91 9.88
C ALA A 293 12.73 -4.55 9.67
N THR A 294 11.75 -4.22 10.52
CA THR A 294 11.06 -2.94 10.54
C THR A 294 11.26 -2.27 11.89
N TYR A 295 11.78 -1.06 11.89
CA TYR A 295 11.89 -0.20 13.07
C TYR A 295 10.92 0.96 12.95
N ALA A 296 9.91 1.02 13.81
CA ALA A 296 8.96 2.11 13.89
C ALA A 296 9.61 3.30 14.63
N LEU A 297 9.87 4.40 13.92
CA LEU A 297 10.43 5.64 14.48
C LEU A 297 9.36 6.47 15.17
N SER A 298 8.20 6.57 14.54
CA SER A 298 6.97 7.18 15.05
C SER A 298 5.80 6.77 14.15
N GLU A 299 4.59 7.26 14.41
CA GLU A 299 3.43 6.98 13.56
C GLU A 299 3.66 7.43 12.11
N GLY A 300 3.61 6.48 11.18
CA GLY A 300 3.86 6.70 9.74
C GLY A 300 5.33 6.87 9.33
N ASN A 301 6.27 6.78 10.28
CA ASN A 301 7.70 6.88 10.03
C ASN A 301 8.38 5.55 10.36
N THR A 302 8.99 4.92 9.37
CA THR A 302 9.68 3.64 9.54
C THR A 302 11.06 3.64 8.91
N ALA A 303 11.95 2.84 9.45
CA ALA A 303 13.19 2.43 8.82
C ALA A 303 13.19 0.91 8.71
N GLU A 304 13.44 0.39 7.53
CA GLU A 304 13.35 -1.02 7.23
C GLU A 304 14.62 -1.50 6.52
N ALA A 305 14.97 -2.76 6.75
CA ALA A 305 16.09 -3.41 6.09
C ALA A 305 15.76 -4.87 5.85
N TYR A 306 16.17 -5.40 4.71
CA TYR A 306 15.94 -6.79 4.39
C TYR A 306 17.08 -7.43 3.61
N ALA A 307 17.19 -8.75 3.78
CA ALA A 307 18.07 -9.61 3.02
C ALA A 307 17.28 -10.87 2.65
N LEU A 308 17.09 -11.09 1.37
CA LEU A 308 16.32 -12.19 0.81
C LEU A 308 17.19 -13.00 -0.12
N ARG A 309 16.94 -14.30 -0.20
CA ARG A 309 17.54 -15.19 -1.20
C ARG A 309 16.45 -15.96 -1.93
N ASP A 310 16.36 -15.76 -3.24
CA ASP A 310 15.60 -16.60 -4.15
C ASP A 310 16.52 -17.65 -4.78
N THR A 311 16.07 -18.88 -4.84
CA THR A 311 16.82 -19.97 -5.47
C THR A 311 16.03 -20.58 -6.61
N GLY A 312 16.70 -20.95 -7.69
CA GLY A 312 16.09 -21.62 -8.82
C GLY A 312 15.44 -22.95 -8.43
N SER A 313 14.46 -23.39 -9.22
CA SER A 313 13.83 -24.70 -9.05
C SER A 313 14.79 -25.81 -9.42
N ALA A 314 14.89 -26.83 -8.58
CA ALA A 314 15.73 -28.01 -8.82
C ALA A 314 15.43 -28.74 -10.14
N SER A 315 14.24 -28.52 -10.71
CA SER A 315 13.83 -29.13 -12.00
C SER A 315 14.29 -28.36 -13.23
N HIS A 316 14.78 -27.11 -13.08
CA HIS A 316 15.10 -26.23 -14.19
C HIS A 316 16.52 -25.67 -14.15
N HIS A 317 17.03 -25.24 -12.98
CA HIS A 317 18.34 -24.59 -12.90
C HIS A 317 19.02 -24.84 -11.55
N ILE A 318 19.78 -25.92 -11.48
CA ILE A 318 20.57 -26.24 -10.28
C ILE A 318 21.71 -25.23 -10.13
N GLY A 319 21.79 -24.59 -8.96
CA GLY A 319 22.88 -23.65 -8.63
C GLY A 319 22.59 -22.18 -8.92
N GLU A 320 21.37 -21.85 -9.40
CA GLU A 320 20.91 -20.45 -9.48
C GLU A 320 20.46 -19.91 -8.13
N TYR A 321 20.84 -18.70 -7.86
CA TYR A 321 20.35 -17.93 -6.71
C TYR A 321 20.43 -16.43 -6.99
N LEU A 322 19.56 -15.68 -6.37
CA LEU A 322 19.55 -14.24 -6.35
C LEU A 322 19.44 -13.76 -4.89
N ASP A 323 20.48 -13.08 -4.41
CA ASP A 323 20.48 -12.38 -3.14
C ASP A 323 20.01 -10.95 -3.37
N ILE A 324 19.02 -10.54 -2.60
CA ILE A 324 18.37 -9.23 -2.69
C ILE A 324 18.55 -8.52 -1.35
N TRP A 325 19.14 -7.35 -1.37
CA TRP A 325 19.41 -6.52 -0.20
C TRP A 325 18.73 -5.18 -0.39
N GLY A 326 17.94 -4.75 0.57
CA GLY A 326 17.27 -3.47 0.48
C GLY A 326 17.18 -2.74 1.81
N LEU A 327 17.05 -1.45 1.68
CA LEU A 327 16.71 -0.53 2.77
C LEU A 327 15.45 0.23 2.35
N ARG A 328 14.56 0.48 3.28
CA ARG A 328 13.39 1.31 3.04
C ARG A 328 13.21 2.32 4.16
N GLY A 329 12.78 3.52 3.83
CA GLY A 329 12.42 4.52 4.80
C GLY A 329 11.13 5.23 4.40
N THR A 330 10.26 5.46 5.38
CA THR A 330 9.08 6.31 5.22
C THR A 330 9.14 7.48 6.18
N ALA A 331 8.71 8.65 5.72
CA ALA A 331 8.58 9.85 6.54
C ALA A 331 7.26 10.55 6.26
N LYS A 332 6.43 10.69 7.28
CA LYS A 332 5.19 11.47 7.24
C LYS A 332 5.41 12.79 7.96
N LEU A 333 5.54 13.86 7.19
CA LEU A 333 5.76 15.24 7.63
C LEU A 333 4.57 16.07 7.11
N GLU A 334 3.42 15.97 7.77
CA GLU A 334 2.18 16.60 7.30
C GLU A 334 2.38 18.02 6.79
N PRO A 335 1.91 18.36 5.54
CA PRO A 335 1.08 17.52 4.66
C PRO A 335 1.86 16.63 3.68
N VAL A 336 3.17 16.45 3.87
CA VAL A 336 4.06 15.72 2.96
C VAL A 336 4.33 14.32 3.48
N SER A 337 4.29 13.33 2.60
CA SER A 337 4.79 11.98 2.84
C SER A 337 5.90 11.64 1.86
N LEU A 338 6.95 10.98 2.36
CA LEU A 338 8.11 10.56 1.59
C LEU A 338 8.34 9.07 1.78
N GLU A 339 8.82 8.42 0.73
CA GLU A 339 9.29 7.03 0.76
C GLU A 339 10.51 6.89 -0.13
N PHE A 340 11.43 6.03 0.24
CA PHE A 340 12.55 5.61 -0.60
C PHE A 340 12.90 4.16 -0.32
N GLU A 341 13.29 3.43 -1.37
CA GLU A 341 13.68 2.03 -1.27
C GLU A 341 14.79 1.69 -2.29
N PRO A 342 16.08 1.87 -1.94
CA PRO A 342 17.20 1.37 -2.74
C PRO A 342 17.38 -0.14 -2.53
N VAL A 343 17.67 -0.84 -3.62
CA VAL A 343 17.87 -2.30 -3.68
C VAL A 343 19.13 -2.64 -4.44
N TYR A 344 19.85 -3.63 -3.94
CA TYR A 344 21.00 -4.24 -4.60
C TYR A 344 20.76 -5.74 -4.77
N GLU A 345 21.09 -6.26 -5.94
CA GLU A 345 20.97 -7.68 -6.28
C GLU A 345 22.31 -8.26 -6.64
N SER A 346 22.60 -9.43 -6.08
CA SER A 346 23.79 -10.22 -6.43
C SER A 346 23.42 -11.70 -6.54
N GLY A 347 24.14 -12.45 -7.35
CA GLY A 347 23.80 -13.86 -7.46
C GLY A 347 24.37 -14.52 -8.70
N ARG A 348 23.73 -15.62 -9.08
CA ARG A 348 24.07 -16.40 -10.26
C ARG A 348 22.78 -16.89 -10.93
N ILE A 349 22.60 -16.55 -12.18
CA ILE A 349 21.44 -16.93 -12.99
C ILE A 349 21.92 -17.51 -14.31
N LEU A 350 21.21 -18.52 -14.81
CA LEU A 350 21.50 -19.12 -16.10
C LEU A 350 21.24 -18.11 -17.22
N ASP A 351 22.26 -17.86 -18.02
CA ASP A 351 22.10 -17.14 -19.28
C ASP A 351 21.24 -17.98 -20.24
N PRO A 352 20.08 -17.48 -20.66
CA PRO A 352 19.19 -18.22 -21.56
C PRO A 352 19.76 -18.42 -22.97
N VAL A 353 20.83 -17.67 -23.33
CA VAL A 353 21.44 -17.74 -24.64
C VAL A 353 22.59 -18.77 -24.69
N ASN A 354 23.48 -18.69 -23.70
CA ASN A 354 24.69 -19.50 -23.69
C ASN A 354 24.60 -20.76 -22.83
N GLY A 355 23.58 -20.89 -22.01
CA GLY A 355 23.40 -22.00 -21.07
C GLY A 355 24.45 -22.03 -19.95
N VAL A 356 25.14 -20.91 -19.71
CA VAL A 356 26.17 -20.74 -18.67
C VAL A 356 25.62 -19.78 -17.61
N ASN A 357 25.98 -20.02 -16.35
CA ASN A 357 25.55 -19.12 -15.27
C ASN A 357 26.31 -17.79 -15.33
N ASP A 358 25.54 -16.68 -15.43
CA ASP A 358 26.04 -15.33 -15.25
C ASP A 358 26.03 -14.90 -13.79
N ASN A 359 27.08 -14.19 -13.37
CA ASN A 359 27.09 -13.55 -12.06
C ASN A 359 26.29 -12.24 -12.13
N ILE A 360 25.29 -12.12 -11.29
CA ILE A 360 24.41 -10.95 -11.21
C ILE A 360 25.02 -9.88 -10.32
N ASN A 361 24.92 -8.64 -10.76
CA ASN A 361 25.33 -7.44 -10.03
C ASN A 361 24.45 -6.28 -10.52
N ALA A 362 23.24 -6.20 -9.99
CA ALA A 362 22.22 -5.26 -10.42
C ALA A 362 21.76 -4.36 -9.25
N TYR A 363 21.15 -3.26 -9.58
CA TYR A 363 20.59 -2.34 -8.59
C TYR A 363 19.29 -1.70 -9.10
N GLY A 364 18.45 -1.34 -8.17
CA GLY A 364 17.19 -0.67 -8.45
C GLY A 364 16.67 0.10 -7.24
N GLY A 365 15.49 0.63 -7.36
CA GLY A 365 14.84 1.32 -6.26
C GLY A 365 13.89 2.39 -6.73
N HIS A 366 13.22 3.01 -5.75
CA HIS A 366 12.34 4.15 -6.00
C HIS A 366 12.44 5.21 -4.90
N ILE A 367 11.96 6.40 -5.23
CA ILE A 367 11.72 7.49 -4.29
C ILE A 367 10.39 8.13 -4.64
N ASP A 368 9.52 8.27 -3.65
CA ASP A 368 8.18 8.82 -3.78
C ASP A 368 7.97 9.98 -2.84
N ALA A 369 7.20 10.95 -3.30
CA ALA A 369 6.74 12.06 -2.50
C ALA A 369 5.25 12.29 -2.78
N ALA A 370 4.47 12.49 -1.73
CA ALA A 370 3.07 12.89 -1.87
C ALA A 370 2.73 14.05 -0.96
N VAL A 371 1.77 14.86 -1.39
CA VAL A 371 1.26 16.01 -0.65
C VAL A 371 -0.26 15.93 -0.63
N ASP A 372 -0.83 15.90 0.56
CA ASP A 372 -2.26 16.01 0.78
C ASP A 372 -2.64 17.48 1.03
N ALA A 373 -3.63 18.02 0.29
CA ALA A 373 -4.02 19.41 0.38
C ALA A 373 -5.54 19.58 0.20
N THR A 374 -6.14 20.49 0.95
CA THR A 374 -7.53 20.91 0.72
C THR A 374 -7.53 22.15 -0.17
N LEU A 375 -7.97 22.02 -1.41
CA LEU A 375 -8.06 23.11 -2.39
C LEU A 375 -9.52 23.33 -2.79
N ALA A 376 -9.99 24.55 -2.70
CA ALA A 376 -11.38 24.92 -3.01
C ALA A 376 -12.44 24.06 -2.30
N GLY A 377 -12.16 23.57 -1.10
CA GLY A 377 -13.04 22.69 -0.31
C GLY A 377 -12.98 21.22 -0.67
N TYR A 378 -12.15 20.82 -1.64
CA TYR A 378 -11.95 19.43 -2.04
C TYR A 378 -10.61 18.90 -1.50
N HIS A 379 -10.59 17.66 -1.02
CA HIS A 379 -9.35 16.97 -0.70
C HIS A 379 -8.63 16.60 -1.99
N ASN A 380 -7.35 16.95 -2.09
CA ASN A 380 -6.49 16.68 -3.23
C ASN A 380 -5.22 15.99 -2.75
N LYS A 381 -4.73 15.05 -3.53
CA LYS A 381 -3.44 14.38 -3.35
C LYS A 381 -2.59 14.55 -4.59
N PHE A 382 -1.41 15.13 -4.44
CA PHE A 382 -0.39 15.21 -5.49
C PHE A 382 0.72 14.24 -5.17
N PHE A 383 1.23 13.52 -6.15
CA PHE A 383 2.34 12.61 -5.95
C PHE A 383 3.34 12.64 -7.10
N LEU A 384 4.58 12.43 -6.74
CA LEU A 384 5.74 12.37 -7.62
C LEU A 384 6.53 11.12 -7.28
N SER A 385 6.94 10.36 -8.28
CA SER A 385 7.77 9.18 -8.10
C SER A 385 8.89 9.13 -9.13
N TYR A 386 10.03 8.61 -8.72
CA TYR A 386 11.10 8.19 -9.59
C TYR A 386 11.49 6.75 -9.26
N ALA A 387 11.45 5.87 -10.25
CA ALA A 387 11.90 4.49 -10.12
C ALA A 387 13.02 4.17 -11.10
N LEU A 388 13.93 3.30 -10.68
CA LEU A 388 15.08 2.88 -11.45
C LEU A 388 15.28 1.37 -11.32
N GLY A 389 15.47 0.68 -12.44
CA GLY A 389 16.08 -0.63 -12.53
C GLY A 389 17.30 -0.55 -13.45
N SER A 390 18.45 -1.05 -13.01
CA SER A 390 19.65 -1.10 -13.85
C SER A 390 19.47 -2.05 -15.03
N GLY A 391 20.11 -1.72 -16.13
CA GLY A 391 20.21 -2.55 -17.33
C GLY A 391 21.60 -2.49 -17.92
N ASN A 392 21.85 -3.27 -18.97
CA ASN A 392 23.09 -3.21 -19.69
C ASN A 392 22.89 -3.46 -21.20
N LYS A 393 23.89 -3.08 -22.00
CA LYS A 393 23.85 -3.29 -23.46
C LYS A 393 23.88 -4.76 -23.82
N ASP A 394 24.56 -5.59 -23.05
CA ASP A 394 24.64 -7.02 -23.28
C ASP A 394 23.26 -7.66 -23.16
N ALA A 395 22.47 -7.29 -22.13
CA ALA A 395 21.09 -7.74 -21.98
C ALA A 395 20.20 -7.22 -23.11
N ALA A 396 20.37 -5.97 -23.54
CA ALA A 396 19.65 -5.42 -24.69
C ALA A 396 19.96 -6.19 -25.97
N ASN A 397 21.20 -6.65 -26.16
CA ASN A 397 21.59 -7.51 -27.28
C ASN A 397 21.25 -9.00 -27.06
N GLY A 398 20.70 -9.37 -25.91
CA GLY A 398 20.35 -10.74 -25.57
C GLY A 398 21.57 -11.65 -25.34
N THR A 399 22.73 -11.09 -24.95
CA THR A 399 23.99 -11.85 -24.80
C THR A 399 24.38 -12.09 -23.35
N LYS A 400 24.06 -11.16 -22.41
CA LYS A 400 24.43 -11.28 -21.01
C LYS A 400 23.54 -10.39 -20.12
N PHE A 401 22.99 -10.94 -19.05
CA PHE A 401 21.98 -10.29 -18.21
C PHE A 401 22.48 -9.96 -16.80
N ASP A 402 23.78 -9.82 -16.62
CA ASP A 402 24.44 -9.67 -15.32
C ASP A 402 24.10 -8.36 -14.57
N ARG A 403 23.67 -7.32 -15.25
CA ARG A 403 23.35 -6.02 -14.67
C ARG A 403 21.87 -5.63 -14.79
N GLU A 404 21.02 -6.51 -15.27
CA GLU A 404 19.61 -6.26 -15.40
C GLU A 404 18.89 -6.52 -14.07
N PHE A 405 18.23 -5.49 -13.54
CA PHE A 405 17.48 -5.55 -12.29
C PHE A 405 16.23 -6.43 -12.41
N ARG A 406 15.91 -7.16 -11.37
CA ARG A 406 14.84 -8.16 -11.36
C ARG A 406 13.88 -7.92 -10.21
N ASN A 407 12.75 -7.30 -10.48
CA ASN A 407 11.71 -7.07 -9.47
C ASN A 407 10.35 -7.64 -9.88
N ALA A 408 10.33 -8.82 -10.44
CA ALA A 408 9.13 -9.43 -10.99
C ALA A 408 8.05 -9.84 -9.96
N ASP A 409 8.32 -9.70 -8.65
CA ASP A 409 7.41 -10.10 -7.57
C ASP A 409 6.65 -8.94 -6.95
N ASN A 410 6.65 -7.80 -7.62
CA ASN A 410 6.06 -6.58 -7.10
C ASN A 410 4.58 -6.44 -7.46
N ASP A 411 3.91 -5.59 -6.69
CA ASP A 411 2.51 -5.17 -6.90
C ASP A 411 2.48 -3.63 -6.99
N THR A 412 3.40 -3.05 -7.76
CA THR A 412 3.58 -1.60 -7.78
C THR A 412 2.83 -0.94 -8.92
N SER A 413 2.28 0.23 -8.66
CA SER A 413 1.73 1.13 -9.67
C SER A 413 2.80 1.93 -10.43
N LEU A 414 4.08 1.64 -10.24
CA LEU A 414 5.19 2.38 -10.86
C LEU A 414 5.21 2.26 -12.38
N VAL A 415 4.69 1.16 -12.91
CA VAL A 415 4.70 0.83 -14.36
C VAL A 415 3.43 1.21 -15.11
N GLY A 416 2.47 1.88 -14.46
CA GLY A 416 1.18 2.27 -15.04
C GLY A 416 0.12 1.16 -15.07
N ASP A 417 -1.11 1.53 -15.40
CA ASP A 417 -2.28 0.64 -15.37
C ASP A 417 -2.34 -0.35 -16.54
N MET A 418 -1.74 0.01 -17.68
CA MET A 418 -1.81 -0.81 -18.90
C MET A 418 -0.87 -2.00 -18.88
N HIS A 419 0.14 -2.01 -18.03
CA HIS A 419 1.20 -3.02 -17.99
C HIS A 419 1.90 -3.24 -19.35
N VAL A 420 1.99 -2.19 -20.19
CA VAL A 420 2.82 -2.20 -21.40
C VAL A 420 4.28 -2.41 -21.03
N ILE A 421 4.66 -1.82 -19.92
CA ILE A 421 5.92 -2.04 -19.22
C ILE A 421 5.61 -2.93 -18.02
N GLY A 422 6.14 -4.17 -17.99
CA GLY A 422 5.75 -5.15 -16.96
C GLY A 422 6.48 -4.97 -15.62
N ASP A 423 7.75 -4.61 -15.64
CA ASP A 423 8.60 -4.43 -14.46
C ASP A 423 9.83 -3.56 -14.77
N LEU A 424 10.70 -3.36 -13.81
CA LEU A 424 11.91 -2.54 -13.97
C LEU A 424 13.06 -3.25 -14.74
N SER A 425 12.93 -4.52 -15.09
CA SER A 425 13.95 -5.21 -15.89
C SER A 425 14.01 -4.71 -17.33
N GLY A 426 12.90 -4.18 -17.84
CA GLY A 426 12.82 -3.61 -19.17
C GLY A 426 11.57 -4.02 -19.94
N VAL A 427 11.62 -3.84 -21.26
CA VAL A 427 10.52 -4.19 -22.16
C VAL A 427 11.01 -4.84 -23.44
N LYS A 428 10.27 -5.82 -23.93
CA LYS A 428 10.51 -6.44 -25.26
C LYS A 428 9.47 -5.98 -26.26
N VAL A 429 9.94 -5.51 -27.42
CA VAL A 429 9.10 -5.10 -28.54
C VAL A 429 9.60 -5.80 -29.79
N VAL A 430 8.77 -6.71 -30.35
CA VAL A 430 9.10 -7.47 -31.58
C VAL A 430 10.49 -8.15 -31.52
N GLY A 431 10.82 -8.75 -30.36
CA GLY A 431 12.09 -9.45 -30.15
C GLY A 431 13.27 -8.57 -29.72
N HIS A 432 13.15 -7.25 -29.81
CA HIS A 432 14.17 -6.31 -29.34
C HIS A 432 13.94 -5.97 -27.86
N HIS A 433 15.00 -5.94 -27.09
CA HIS A 433 14.95 -5.73 -25.63
C HIS A 433 15.53 -4.37 -25.25
N ALA A 434 14.74 -3.59 -24.53
CA ALA A 434 15.19 -2.41 -23.81
C ALA A 434 15.44 -2.82 -22.35
N SER A 435 16.70 -2.86 -21.93
CA SER A 435 17.14 -3.41 -20.65
C SER A 435 17.18 -2.34 -19.55
N GLY A 436 16.59 -2.65 -18.40
CA GLY A 436 16.46 -1.75 -17.28
C GLY A 436 15.58 -0.53 -17.58
N LEU A 437 15.03 0.10 -16.55
CA LEU A 437 14.10 1.23 -16.72
C LEU A 437 14.43 2.41 -15.81
N ARG A 438 14.01 3.60 -16.27
CA ARG A 438 13.90 4.82 -15.48
C ARG A 438 12.51 5.37 -15.71
N ILE A 439 11.73 5.47 -14.65
CA ILE A 439 10.34 5.90 -14.69
C ILE A 439 10.20 7.18 -13.88
N TYR A 440 9.56 8.18 -14.47
CA TYR A 440 9.19 9.43 -13.80
C TYR A 440 7.68 9.50 -13.79
N THR A 441 7.09 9.50 -12.61
CA THR A 441 5.65 9.54 -12.42
C THR A 441 5.23 10.85 -11.79
N LEU A 442 4.13 11.41 -12.29
CA LEU A 442 3.43 12.53 -11.69
C LEU A 442 1.95 12.19 -11.62
N GLY A 443 1.32 12.40 -10.48
CA GLY A 443 -0.10 12.12 -10.31
C GLY A 443 -0.82 13.16 -9.49
N TRP A 444 -2.13 13.20 -9.70
CA TRP A 444 -3.09 14.02 -8.99
C TRP A 444 -4.37 13.23 -8.75
N GLY A 445 -4.84 13.24 -7.51
CA GLY A 445 -6.12 12.69 -7.11
C GLY A 445 -6.99 13.76 -6.46
N ILE A 446 -8.31 13.67 -6.63
CA ILE A 446 -9.28 14.58 -6.03
C ILE A 446 -10.52 13.82 -5.57
N ASP A 447 -10.93 14.07 -4.32
CA ASP A 447 -12.21 13.61 -3.79
C ASP A 447 -13.30 14.63 -4.17
N ILE A 448 -13.98 14.38 -5.32
CA ILE A 448 -15.07 15.24 -5.83
C ILE A 448 -16.24 15.23 -4.84
N THR A 449 -16.54 14.06 -4.28
CA THR A 449 -17.47 13.85 -3.17
C THR A 449 -16.94 12.74 -2.27
N LYS A 450 -17.59 12.49 -1.11
CA LYS A 450 -17.27 11.33 -0.25
C LYS A 450 -17.36 9.97 -0.96
N LYS A 451 -18.01 9.90 -2.13
CA LYS A 451 -18.24 8.68 -2.90
C LYS A 451 -17.61 8.69 -4.29
N LEU A 452 -17.14 9.84 -4.75
CA LEU A 452 -16.61 10.00 -6.11
C LEU A 452 -15.20 10.56 -6.03
N ASN A 453 -14.24 9.75 -6.43
CA ASN A 453 -12.83 10.10 -6.55
C ASN A 453 -12.40 10.07 -8.02
N PHE A 454 -11.54 11.00 -8.42
CA PHE A 454 -10.88 11.01 -9.72
C PHE A 454 -9.36 11.04 -9.52
N THR A 455 -8.64 10.24 -10.30
CA THR A 455 -7.17 10.21 -10.31
C THR A 455 -6.67 10.33 -11.73
N ALA A 456 -5.65 11.15 -11.95
CA ALA A 456 -4.91 11.26 -13.20
C ALA A 456 -3.42 11.05 -12.91
N THR A 457 -2.76 10.16 -13.67
CA THR A 457 -1.35 9.83 -13.55
C THR A 457 -0.66 9.95 -14.91
N GLY A 458 0.63 10.30 -14.89
CA GLY A 458 1.47 10.27 -16.08
C GLY A 458 2.81 9.62 -15.76
N HIS A 459 3.20 8.61 -16.54
CA HIS A 459 4.43 7.84 -16.39
C HIS A 459 5.31 8.03 -17.63
N TYR A 460 6.47 8.63 -17.46
CA TYR A 460 7.44 8.80 -18.54
C TYR A 460 8.55 7.74 -18.44
N PHE A 461 8.68 6.92 -19.48
CA PHE A 461 9.54 5.75 -19.51
C PHE A 461 10.77 5.95 -20.38
N LEU A 462 11.93 5.68 -19.78
CA LEU A 462 13.21 5.58 -20.47
C LEU A 462 13.84 4.23 -20.16
N SER A 463 14.46 3.60 -21.16
CA SER A 463 15.34 2.45 -20.90
C SER A 463 16.67 2.89 -20.30
N ASP A 464 17.25 2.08 -19.42
CA ASP A 464 18.62 2.28 -18.95
C ASP A 464 19.65 1.90 -20.03
N ALA A 465 19.39 0.85 -20.80
CA ALA A 465 20.21 0.43 -21.93
C ALA A 465 19.38 -0.11 -23.11
N VAL A 466 19.86 0.13 -24.31
CA VAL A 466 19.28 -0.38 -25.57
C VAL A 466 20.40 -0.78 -26.52
N GLU A 467 20.10 -1.54 -27.56
CA GLU A 467 20.99 -1.75 -28.70
C GLU A 467 21.39 -0.38 -29.33
N ASP A 468 22.61 -0.28 -29.87
CA ASP A 468 23.19 0.99 -30.35
C ASP A 468 22.33 1.74 -31.38
N ARG A 469 21.52 1.03 -32.14
CA ARG A 469 20.64 1.59 -33.18
C ARG A 469 19.29 2.10 -32.66
N PHE A 470 18.94 1.84 -31.41
CA PHE A 470 17.63 2.15 -30.85
C PHE A 470 17.68 3.34 -29.88
N SER A 471 16.57 4.05 -29.82
CA SER A 471 16.35 5.11 -28.84
C SER A 471 16.04 4.55 -27.45
N ARG A 472 16.52 5.21 -26.41
CA ARG A 472 16.13 4.91 -25.02
C ARG A 472 14.71 5.39 -24.65
N HIS A 473 14.10 6.19 -25.48
CA HIS A 473 12.75 6.75 -25.22
C HIS A 473 11.69 5.69 -25.51
N LEU A 474 11.09 5.13 -24.46
CA LEU A 474 10.06 4.10 -24.54
C LEU A 474 8.67 4.71 -24.74
N GLY A 475 8.33 5.76 -24.00
CA GLY A 475 7.03 6.41 -24.16
C GLY A 475 6.54 7.17 -22.94
N LEU A 476 5.28 7.54 -23.00
CA LEU A 476 4.54 8.20 -21.92
C LEU A 476 3.18 7.50 -21.79
N GLU A 477 2.86 7.00 -20.60
CA GLU A 477 1.53 6.52 -20.24
C GLU A 477 0.77 7.61 -19.47
N THR A 478 -0.51 7.76 -19.77
CA THR A 478 -1.42 8.61 -19.00
C THR A 478 -2.64 7.80 -18.61
N ASP A 479 -2.94 7.75 -17.32
CA ASP A 479 -4.02 6.95 -16.73
C ASP A 479 -5.03 7.87 -16.06
N TYR A 480 -6.31 7.64 -16.35
CA TYR A 480 -7.43 8.39 -15.81
C TYR A 480 -8.43 7.44 -15.19
N ASN A 481 -8.61 7.52 -13.88
CA ASN A 481 -9.48 6.64 -13.13
C ASN A 481 -10.59 7.46 -12.44
N LEU A 482 -11.84 7.10 -12.66
CA LEU A 482 -13.00 7.63 -11.94
C LEU A 482 -13.61 6.50 -11.10
N THR A 483 -13.49 6.60 -9.79
CA THR A 483 -14.01 5.62 -8.83
C THR A 483 -15.27 6.13 -8.17
N TYR A 484 -16.37 5.36 -8.25
CA TYR A 484 -17.61 5.63 -7.55
C TYR A 484 -17.88 4.54 -6.51
N THR A 485 -17.89 4.91 -5.24
CA THR A 485 -18.20 4.04 -4.10
C THR A 485 -19.70 3.99 -3.89
N ILE A 486 -20.34 2.90 -4.32
CA ILE A 486 -21.79 2.69 -4.17
C ILE A 486 -22.13 2.44 -2.70
N SER A 487 -21.36 1.55 -2.07
CA SER A 487 -21.43 1.23 -0.64
C SER A 487 -20.03 0.87 -0.12
N ASP A 488 -19.87 0.69 1.18
CA ASP A 488 -18.60 0.30 1.81
C ASP A 488 -18.04 -1.03 1.25
N ASN A 489 -18.90 -1.85 0.66
CA ASN A 489 -18.56 -3.17 0.14
C ASN A 489 -18.52 -3.25 -1.39
N PHE A 490 -18.83 -2.16 -2.10
CA PHE A 490 -18.98 -2.21 -3.56
C PHE A 490 -18.63 -0.88 -4.22
N SER A 491 -17.74 -0.93 -5.21
CA SER A 491 -17.34 0.22 -6.02
C SER A 491 -17.29 -0.10 -7.51
N VAL A 492 -17.40 0.95 -8.32
CA VAL A 492 -17.25 0.91 -9.78
C VAL A 492 -16.11 1.84 -10.17
N ILE A 493 -15.22 1.36 -11.02
CA ILE A 493 -14.12 2.13 -11.60
C ILE A 493 -14.34 2.23 -13.10
N LEU A 494 -14.29 3.43 -13.63
CA LEU A 494 -14.18 3.72 -15.05
C LEU A 494 -12.78 4.23 -15.30
N ALA A 495 -12.07 3.61 -16.25
CA ALA A 495 -10.72 4.00 -16.58
C ALA A 495 -10.53 4.21 -18.09
N TYR A 496 -9.64 5.13 -18.42
CA TYR A 496 -9.10 5.32 -19.74
C TYR A 496 -7.63 5.62 -19.66
N ASP A 497 -6.82 4.80 -20.32
CA ASP A 497 -5.38 4.89 -20.31
C ASP A 497 -4.85 4.99 -21.72
N ARG A 498 -3.77 5.74 -21.91
CA ARG A 498 -3.12 5.90 -23.20
C ARG A 498 -1.61 5.85 -23.07
N PHE A 499 -0.99 4.95 -23.79
CA PHE A 499 0.45 4.87 -23.94
C PHE A 499 0.88 5.47 -25.27
N PHE A 500 1.52 6.63 -25.20
CA PHE A 500 2.16 7.29 -26.33
C PHE A 500 3.49 6.61 -26.61
N THR A 501 3.57 5.78 -27.64
CA THR A 501 4.76 5.01 -27.95
C THR A 501 5.94 5.90 -28.31
N GLY A 502 7.08 5.65 -27.65
CA GLY A 502 8.33 6.36 -27.89
C GLY A 502 9.05 5.91 -29.16
N GLN A 503 10.23 6.47 -29.38
CA GLN A 503 11.04 6.17 -30.57
C GLN A 503 11.50 4.70 -30.58
N PHE A 504 11.76 4.07 -29.39
CA PHE A 504 12.11 2.66 -29.30
C PHE A 504 11.07 1.76 -29.97
N PHE A 505 9.78 2.00 -29.75
CA PHE A 505 8.71 1.22 -30.39
C PHE A 505 8.73 1.35 -31.91
N ARG A 506 8.99 2.55 -32.43
CA ARG A 506 9.12 2.78 -33.88
C ARG A 506 10.35 2.07 -34.45
N ASP A 507 11.48 2.16 -33.76
CA ASP A 507 12.74 1.54 -34.18
C ASP A 507 12.62 0.01 -34.19
N ALA A 508 11.97 -0.59 -33.15
CA ALA A 508 11.86 -2.02 -32.97
C ALA A 508 10.75 -2.67 -33.84
N SER A 509 9.61 -2.02 -33.98
CA SER A 509 8.45 -2.61 -34.67
C SER A 509 8.16 -2.05 -36.06
N GLY A 510 8.84 -0.97 -36.46
CA GLY A 510 8.50 -0.20 -37.67
C GLY A 510 7.18 0.58 -37.55
N SER A 511 6.56 0.62 -36.37
CA SER A 511 5.30 1.29 -36.09
C SER A 511 5.36 2.06 -34.78
N GLY A 512 4.79 3.26 -34.76
CA GLY A 512 4.66 4.11 -33.57
C GLY A 512 3.22 4.38 -33.21
N LYS A 513 2.32 3.41 -33.42
CA LYS A 513 0.91 3.58 -33.06
C LYS A 513 0.77 3.53 -31.56
N ASP A 514 0.12 4.54 -31.00
CA ASP A 514 -0.19 4.60 -29.58
C ASP A 514 -1.15 3.47 -29.17
N ILE A 515 -1.04 3.05 -27.93
CA ILE A 515 -1.94 2.08 -27.32
C ILE A 515 -3.03 2.85 -26.57
N ASN A 516 -4.29 2.48 -26.76
CA ASN A 516 -5.40 3.01 -25.98
C ASN A 516 -6.05 1.84 -25.25
N TYR A 517 -6.38 2.06 -24.01
CA TYR A 517 -6.99 1.08 -23.13
C TYR A 517 -8.13 1.73 -22.35
N GLY A 518 -9.21 1.02 -22.17
CA GLY A 518 -10.30 1.50 -21.33
C GLY A 518 -11.03 0.35 -20.70
N TYR A 519 -11.50 0.54 -19.47
CA TYR A 519 -12.23 -0.51 -18.77
C TYR A 519 -13.31 0.02 -17.84
N VAL A 520 -14.24 -0.88 -17.53
CA VAL A 520 -15.18 -0.77 -16.43
C VAL A 520 -14.88 -1.92 -15.47
N MET A 521 -14.65 -1.61 -14.21
CA MET A 521 -14.37 -2.60 -13.19
C MET A 521 -15.33 -2.46 -12.00
N PHE A 522 -15.92 -3.58 -11.61
CA PHE A 522 -16.72 -3.71 -10.40
C PHE A 522 -15.88 -4.39 -9.34
N GLN A 523 -15.63 -3.71 -8.23
CA GLN A 523 -14.92 -4.28 -7.09
C GLN A 523 -15.87 -4.52 -5.94
N PHE A 524 -15.69 -5.63 -5.23
CA PHE A 524 -16.51 -5.98 -4.09
C PHE A 524 -15.70 -6.64 -2.97
N ASN A 525 -16.16 -6.39 -1.73
CA ASN A 525 -15.64 -7.02 -0.52
C ASN A 525 -16.78 -7.22 0.46
N PHE A 526 -17.43 -8.39 0.42
CA PHE A 526 -18.52 -8.73 1.34
C PHE A 526 -17.98 -9.56 2.49
N GLU A 527 -18.25 -9.14 3.70
CA GLU A 527 -17.76 -9.77 4.91
C GLU A 527 -18.88 -9.91 5.96
N LYS A 528 -18.87 -11.04 6.64
CA LYS A 528 -19.66 -11.29 7.83
C LYS A 528 -18.76 -11.71 8.98
N THR A 529 -18.82 -10.96 10.06
CA THR A 529 -18.03 -11.19 11.27
C THR A 529 -18.95 -11.62 12.41
N LYS A 530 -18.55 -12.67 13.14
CA LYS A 530 -19.17 -13.01 14.44
C LYS A 530 -18.25 -12.49 15.54
N PRO A 531 -18.68 -11.49 16.32
CA PRO A 531 -17.89 -11.01 17.43
C PRO A 531 -17.65 -12.12 18.45
N LYS A 532 -16.49 -12.10 19.10
CA LYS A 532 -16.21 -12.97 20.25
C LYS A 532 -17.06 -12.48 21.42
N ILE A 533 -18.00 -13.30 21.87
CA ILE A 533 -18.72 -13.01 23.10
C ILE A 533 -17.75 -13.34 24.22
N SER A 534 -17.28 -12.32 24.95
CA SER A 534 -16.55 -12.56 26.21
C SER A 534 -17.48 -13.42 27.08
N LYS A 535 -17.04 -14.63 27.42
CA LYS A 535 -17.71 -15.37 28.49
C LYS A 535 -17.43 -14.56 29.74
N LEU A 536 -18.47 -13.86 30.21
CA LEU A 536 -18.52 -13.22 31.53
C LEU A 536 -18.22 -14.25 32.62
#